data_31d8a2317237935be4f07c0460bc00cf
#
_entry.id   31d8a2317237935be4f07c0460bc00cf
#
_cell.length_a   1.000
_cell.length_b   1.000
_cell.length_c   1.000
_cell.angle_alpha   90.00
_cell.angle_beta   90.00
_cell.angle_gamma   90.00
#
_symmetry.space_group_name_H-M   'P 1'
#
loop_
_entity.id
_entity.type
_entity.pdbx_description
1 polymer ?
#
loop_
_entity_poly.entity_id
_entity_poly.type
_entity_poly.pdbx_seq_one_letter_code
_entity_poly.pdbx_strand_id
1 'polypeptide(L)'
;MGRHLRKTDVPVENIRRYLEPGPIVLVSSAWNGRHNIMTMGWHTVMEFSPSLVGCVISEANHSFEMVRRSRECVINLPQADLVDVVVGIGNSSGAEVDKFERFGLTADVAERVRAPLIRECYANFECRLADDRLIDDYNFFIWKVVKAHAALSPKYPKTLHYTGDGVFMVSGGNISRRRLFRPEML
;
A
#
# COMPACT_ATOMS: atom_id res chain seq x y z
N MET A 1 -11.43 23.46 -28.12
CA MET A 1 -12.39 24.10 -27.19
C MET A 1 -12.46 23.25 -25.93
N GLY A 2 -11.97 23.75 -24.78
CA GLY A 2 -12.00 23.03 -23.50
C GLY A 2 -13.44 22.91 -23.00
N ARG A 3 -13.83 21.70 -22.62
CA ARG A 3 -15.14 21.41 -22.04
C ARG A 3 -15.25 22.12 -20.68
N HIS A 4 -16.07 23.15 -20.56
CA HIS A 4 -16.35 23.80 -19.28
C HIS A 4 -17.13 22.81 -18.39
N LEU A 5 -16.48 22.35 -17.29
CA LEU A 5 -17.13 21.51 -16.30
C LEU A 5 -17.87 22.40 -15.29
N ARG A 6 -19.16 22.17 -15.13
CA ARG A 6 -19.93 22.78 -14.04
C ARG A 6 -19.51 22.14 -12.72
N LYS A 7 -19.04 22.95 -11.78
CA LYS A 7 -18.64 22.51 -10.43
C LYS A 7 -19.72 22.91 -9.42
N THR A 8 -19.85 22.11 -8.38
CA THR A 8 -20.71 22.39 -7.22
C THR A 8 -19.85 22.41 -5.97
N ASP A 9 -20.35 23.01 -4.91
CA ASP A 9 -19.72 22.96 -3.60
C ASP A 9 -19.74 21.52 -3.05
N VAL A 10 -18.64 21.14 -2.38
CA VAL A 10 -18.46 19.80 -1.79
C VAL A 10 -17.95 19.98 -0.37
N PRO A 11 -18.54 19.32 0.64
CA PRO A 11 -18.04 19.36 2.00
C PRO A 11 -16.57 18.97 2.07
N VAL A 12 -15.77 19.74 2.82
CA VAL A 12 -14.30 19.54 2.87
C VAL A 12 -13.88 18.16 3.36
N GLU A 13 -14.67 17.53 4.22
CA GLU A 13 -14.45 16.14 4.68
C GLU A 13 -14.56 15.09 3.55
N ASN A 14 -15.18 15.45 2.43
CA ASN A 14 -15.34 14.57 1.27
C ASN A 14 -14.23 14.72 0.23
N ILE A 15 -13.28 15.66 0.37
CA ILE A 15 -12.17 15.85 -0.59
C ILE A 15 -11.27 14.60 -0.70
N ARG A 16 -11.19 13.80 0.37
CA ARG A 16 -10.42 12.55 0.37
C ARG A 16 -10.82 11.60 -0.78
N ARG A 17 -12.11 11.57 -1.16
CA ARG A 17 -12.62 10.73 -2.25
C ARG A 17 -12.03 11.08 -3.62
N TYR A 18 -11.50 12.31 -3.76
CA TYR A 18 -10.87 12.79 -5.00
C TYR A 18 -9.34 12.69 -4.96
N LEU A 19 -8.72 12.77 -3.77
CA LEU A 19 -7.28 12.84 -3.61
C LEU A 19 -6.63 11.50 -3.22
N GLU A 20 -7.41 10.57 -2.68
CA GLU A 20 -6.95 9.26 -2.21
C GLU A 20 -6.74 8.15 -3.25
N PRO A 21 -7.06 8.23 -4.55
CA PRO A 21 -6.98 7.06 -5.41
C PRO A 21 -5.54 6.62 -5.74
N GLY A 22 -4.65 6.60 -4.74
CA GLY A 22 -3.44 5.81 -4.76
C GLY A 22 -3.77 4.31 -4.76
N PRO A 23 -2.88 3.41 -5.23
CA PRO A 23 -3.17 1.98 -5.22
C PRO A 23 -3.35 1.48 -3.79
N ILE A 24 -4.36 0.63 -3.57
CA ILE A 24 -4.46 -0.14 -2.34
C ILE A 24 -3.29 -1.12 -2.28
N VAL A 25 -2.65 -1.19 -1.13
CA VAL A 25 -1.57 -2.13 -0.85
C VAL A 25 -1.91 -3.00 0.37
N LEU A 26 -1.22 -4.13 0.47
CA LEU A 26 -1.23 -5.00 1.65
C LEU A 26 0.09 -4.81 2.39
N VAL A 27 0.04 -4.53 3.69
CA VAL A 27 1.23 -4.44 4.53
C VAL A 27 1.34 -5.70 5.36
N SER A 28 2.37 -6.50 5.10
CA SER A 28 2.71 -7.65 5.94
C SER A 28 3.70 -7.25 7.02
N SER A 29 3.59 -7.88 8.16
CA SER A 29 4.39 -7.65 9.36
C SER A 29 4.73 -8.95 10.06
N ALA A 30 5.82 -8.94 10.86
CA ALA A 30 6.22 -10.06 11.69
C ALA A 30 6.72 -9.56 13.05
N TRP A 31 6.21 -10.15 14.12
CA TRP A 31 6.64 -9.87 15.49
C TRP A 31 6.37 -11.07 16.41
N ASN A 32 7.35 -11.43 17.26
CA ASN A 32 7.23 -12.53 18.22
C ASN A 32 6.75 -13.87 17.60
N GLY A 33 7.30 -14.23 16.43
CA GLY A 33 6.96 -15.48 15.74
C GLY A 33 5.58 -15.48 15.07
N ARG A 34 4.85 -14.36 15.07
CA ARG A 34 3.56 -14.20 14.39
C ARG A 34 3.71 -13.33 13.16
N HIS A 35 2.95 -13.66 12.11
CA HIS A 35 2.79 -12.84 10.92
C HIS A 35 1.40 -12.23 10.89
N ASN A 36 1.28 -11.06 10.26
CA ASN A 36 -0.02 -10.44 10.00
C ASN A 36 -0.02 -9.70 8.67
N ILE A 37 -1.21 -9.40 8.16
CA ILE A 37 -1.42 -8.59 6.97
C ILE A 37 -2.50 -7.55 7.29
N MET A 38 -2.34 -6.32 6.80
CA MET A 38 -3.39 -5.30 6.79
C MET A 38 -3.56 -4.70 5.40
N THR A 39 -4.76 -4.25 5.09
CA THR A 39 -5.06 -3.45 3.91
C THR A 39 -4.79 -1.98 4.20
N MET A 40 -4.11 -1.28 3.28
CA MET A 40 -3.77 0.11 3.45
C MET A 40 -3.98 0.91 2.16
N GLY A 41 -4.63 2.09 2.30
CA GLY A 41 -4.77 3.09 1.23
C GLY A 41 -4.00 4.39 1.52
N TRP A 42 -3.63 4.65 2.77
CA TRP A 42 -3.01 5.92 3.17
C TRP A 42 -1.49 5.83 3.15
N HIS A 43 -0.92 5.97 1.96
CA HIS A 43 0.52 6.00 1.73
C HIS A 43 0.90 6.98 0.63
N THR A 44 2.14 7.41 0.64
CA THR A 44 2.71 8.31 -0.37
C THR A 44 4.19 8.03 -0.58
N VAL A 45 4.65 8.20 -1.83
CA VAL A 45 6.09 8.26 -2.12
C VAL A 45 6.61 9.62 -1.63
N MET A 46 7.69 9.61 -0.86
CA MET A 46 8.30 10.81 -0.28
C MET A 46 9.61 11.18 -0.97
N GLU A 47 10.41 10.19 -1.37
CA GLU A 47 11.72 10.42 -2.00
C GLU A 47 12.10 9.21 -2.86
N PHE A 48 12.90 9.43 -3.89
CA PHE A 48 13.42 8.39 -4.79
C PHE A 48 14.76 7.82 -4.33
N SER A 49 15.64 8.68 -3.81
CA SER A 49 16.99 8.26 -3.39
C SER A 49 17.43 9.00 -2.10
N PRO A 50 17.38 8.34 -0.93
CA PRO A 50 16.89 6.96 -0.71
C PRO A 50 15.40 6.82 -0.99
N SER A 51 14.95 5.64 -1.41
CA SER A 51 13.51 5.39 -1.64
C SER A 51 12.77 5.42 -0.32
N LEU A 52 11.91 6.44 -0.14
CA LEU A 52 11.11 6.64 1.07
C LEU A 52 9.63 6.61 0.77
N VAL A 53 8.87 5.93 1.64
CA VAL A 53 7.41 5.83 1.60
C VAL A 53 6.85 6.21 2.97
N GLY A 54 5.92 7.18 2.98
CA GLY A 54 5.15 7.56 4.16
C GLY A 54 3.85 6.79 4.24
N CYS A 55 3.47 6.32 5.43
CA CYS A 55 2.23 5.57 5.67
C CYS A 55 1.57 6.01 6.96
N VAL A 56 0.24 6.24 6.93
CA VAL A 56 -0.56 6.37 8.15
C VAL A 56 -1.11 5.00 8.52
N ILE A 57 -0.73 4.50 9.69
CA ILE A 57 -1.22 3.23 10.25
C ILE A 57 -1.82 3.55 11.61
N SER A 58 -3.16 3.51 11.73
CA SER A 58 -3.85 3.81 12.99
C SER A 58 -3.43 2.84 14.10
N GLU A 59 -3.26 3.36 15.31
CA GLU A 59 -2.99 2.57 16.52
C GLU A 59 -4.08 1.54 16.85
N ALA A 60 -5.31 1.75 16.33
CA ALA A 60 -6.39 0.78 16.43
C ALA A 60 -6.17 -0.49 15.61
N ASN A 61 -5.22 -0.48 14.65
CA ASN A 61 -4.89 -1.65 13.87
C ASN A 61 -3.97 -2.60 14.65
N HIS A 62 -4.29 -3.89 14.63
CA HIS A 62 -3.41 -4.93 15.22
C HIS A 62 -1.99 -4.88 14.65
N SER A 63 -1.81 -4.49 13.39
CA SER A 63 -0.50 -4.35 12.76
C SER A 63 0.34 -3.22 13.34
N PHE A 64 -0.27 -2.18 13.95
CA PHE A 64 0.44 -0.98 14.43
C PHE A 64 1.59 -1.36 15.39
N GLU A 65 1.28 -2.09 16.46
CA GLU A 65 2.29 -2.52 17.42
C GLU A 65 3.31 -3.48 16.80
N MET A 66 2.89 -4.34 15.88
CA MET A 66 3.80 -5.27 15.21
C MET A 66 4.87 -4.52 14.40
N VAL A 67 4.48 -3.55 13.57
CA VAL A 67 5.42 -2.77 12.75
C VAL A 67 6.25 -1.78 13.59
N ARG A 68 5.64 -1.19 14.63
CA ARG A 68 6.33 -0.31 15.57
C ARG A 68 7.46 -1.02 16.31
N ARG A 69 7.18 -2.24 16.81
CA ARG A 69 8.14 -3.06 17.56
C ARG A 69 9.20 -3.70 16.67
N SER A 70 8.79 -4.26 15.53
CA SER A 70 9.73 -4.90 14.61
C SER A 70 10.60 -3.90 13.86
N ARG A 71 10.09 -2.68 13.64
CA ARG A 71 10.70 -1.63 12.79
C ARG A 71 10.89 -2.09 11.34
N GLU A 72 10.07 -3.06 10.90
CA GLU A 72 10.14 -3.70 9.59
C GLU A 72 8.73 -4.01 9.08
N CYS A 73 8.54 -3.91 7.77
CA CYS A 73 7.34 -4.41 7.09
C CYS A 73 7.65 -4.75 5.63
N VAL A 74 6.68 -5.37 4.95
CA VAL A 74 6.69 -5.43 3.49
C VAL A 74 5.43 -4.76 2.97
N ILE A 75 5.57 -3.84 2.03
CA ILE A 75 4.47 -3.25 1.28
C ILE A 75 4.28 -4.08 0.01
N ASN A 76 3.12 -4.74 -0.11
CA ASN A 76 2.81 -5.65 -1.20
C ASN A 76 1.74 -5.02 -2.09
N LEU A 77 1.93 -5.02 -3.40
CA LEU A 77 1.00 -4.46 -4.38
C LEU A 77 0.13 -5.58 -4.98
N PRO A 78 -1.14 -5.72 -4.56
CA PRO A 78 -2.07 -6.67 -5.15
C PRO A 78 -2.55 -6.19 -6.51
N GLN A 79 -2.98 -7.12 -7.37
CA GLN A 79 -3.73 -6.83 -8.58
C GLN A 79 -5.25 -6.88 -8.32
N ALA A 80 -6.04 -6.44 -9.30
CA ALA A 80 -7.49 -6.29 -9.18
C ALA A 80 -8.24 -7.62 -8.97
N ASP A 81 -7.67 -8.74 -9.37
CA ASP A 81 -8.21 -10.09 -9.14
C ASP A 81 -8.19 -10.52 -7.66
N LEU A 82 -7.40 -9.84 -6.84
CA LEU A 82 -7.35 -10.05 -5.38
C LEU A 82 -8.32 -9.14 -4.60
N VAL A 83 -9.28 -8.45 -5.24
CA VAL A 83 -10.14 -7.48 -4.57
C VAL A 83 -10.88 -8.05 -3.36
N ASP A 84 -11.44 -9.24 -3.47
CA ASP A 84 -12.19 -9.89 -2.38
C ASP A 84 -11.27 -10.24 -1.20
N VAL A 85 -10.05 -10.67 -1.49
CA VAL A 85 -8.99 -10.93 -0.49
C VAL A 85 -8.59 -9.63 0.22
N VAL A 86 -8.36 -8.56 -0.55
CA VAL A 86 -8.02 -7.22 -0.02
C VAL A 86 -9.10 -6.72 0.95
N VAL A 87 -10.37 -6.84 0.56
CA VAL A 87 -11.51 -6.47 1.42
C VAL A 87 -11.60 -7.37 2.66
N GLY A 88 -11.47 -8.68 2.48
CA GLY A 88 -11.50 -9.65 3.57
C GLY A 88 -10.42 -9.41 4.62
N ILE A 89 -9.19 -9.09 4.19
CA ILE A 89 -8.06 -8.73 5.06
C ILE A 89 -8.38 -7.46 5.87
N GLY A 90 -8.97 -6.44 5.21
CA GLY A 90 -9.36 -5.19 5.86
C GLY A 90 -10.46 -5.37 6.91
N ASN A 91 -11.36 -6.32 6.69
CA ASN A 91 -12.51 -6.62 7.57
C ASN A 91 -12.19 -7.63 8.69
N SER A 92 -10.95 -8.08 8.83
CA SER A 92 -10.57 -9.07 9.84
C SER A 92 -9.41 -8.59 10.69
N SER A 93 -9.32 -9.10 11.93
CA SER A 93 -8.21 -8.80 12.84
C SER A 93 -7.20 -9.95 12.88
N GLY A 94 -5.91 -9.62 12.75
CA GLY A 94 -4.83 -10.59 12.96
C GLY A 94 -4.68 -11.04 14.42
N ALA A 95 -5.38 -10.40 15.35
CA ALA A 95 -5.50 -10.89 16.72
C ALA A 95 -6.40 -12.14 16.82
N GLU A 96 -7.34 -12.30 15.90
CA GLU A 96 -8.38 -13.34 15.92
C GLU A 96 -8.11 -14.47 14.92
N VAL A 97 -7.50 -14.14 13.76
CA VAL A 97 -7.32 -15.10 12.66
C VAL A 97 -5.92 -15.03 12.06
N ASP A 98 -5.40 -16.16 11.62
CA ASP A 98 -4.27 -16.19 10.67
C ASP A 98 -4.78 -15.80 9.28
N LYS A 99 -4.38 -14.61 8.82
CA LYS A 99 -4.87 -14.07 7.54
C LYS A 99 -4.21 -14.73 6.33
N PHE A 100 -3.00 -15.27 6.46
CA PHE A 100 -2.39 -16.05 5.38
C PHE A 100 -3.18 -17.31 5.11
N GLU A 101 -3.48 -18.08 6.15
CA GLU A 101 -4.26 -19.31 6.05
C GLU A 101 -5.70 -19.00 5.60
N ARG A 102 -6.39 -18.06 6.26
CA ARG A 102 -7.79 -17.73 5.99
C ARG A 102 -8.06 -17.32 4.55
N PHE A 103 -7.14 -16.57 3.94
CA PHE A 103 -7.31 -16.03 2.58
C PHE A 103 -6.51 -16.80 1.53
N GLY A 104 -5.90 -17.92 1.89
CA GLY A 104 -5.14 -18.76 0.97
C GLY A 104 -3.93 -18.07 0.38
N LEU A 105 -3.28 -17.19 1.16
CA LEU A 105 -2.08 -16.49 0.73
C LEU A 105 -0.82 -17.23 1.16
N THR A 106 0.21 -17.12 0.33
CA THR A 106 1.51 -17.74 0.60
C THR A 106 2.50 -16.72 1.16
N ALA A 107 3.01 -17.01 2.35
CA ALA A 107 4.07 -16.22 2.98
C ALA A 107 5.44 -16.69 2.44
N ASP A 108 6.07 -15.89 1.59
CA ASP A 108 7.43 -16.12 1.13
C ASP A 108 8.45 -15.42 2.03
N VAL A 109 9.63 -16.02 2.15
CA VAL A 109 10.72 -15.46 2.95
C VAL A 109 11.29 -14.23 2.25
N ALA A 110 11.34 -13.11 2.99
CA ALA A 110 11.99 -11.88 2.53
C ALA A 110 13.52 -11.99 2.66
N GLU A 111 14.25 -11.18 1.89
CA GLU A 111 15.73 -11.20 1.89
C GLU A 111 16.34 -10.27 2.96
N ARG A 112 15.67 -9.18 3.30
CA ARG A 112 16.21 -8.07 4.12
C ARG A 112 15.46 -7.81 5.41
N VAL A 113 14.23 -8.33 5.55
CA VAL A 113 13.35 -8.13 6.70
C VAL A 113 12.73 -9.45 7.13
N ARG A 114 12.15 -9.48 8.33
CA ARG A 114 11.47 -10.69 8.86
C ARG A 114 10.01 -10.78 8.42
N ALA A 115 9.40 -9.66 8.07
CA ALA A 115 8.05 -9.64 7.54
C ALA A 115 8.00 -10.40 6.20
N PRO A 116 7.02 -11.30 5.98
CA PRO A 116 6.98 -12.12 4.78
C PRO A 116 6.52 -11.33 3.55
N LEU A 117 6.98 -11.74 2.37
CA LEU A 117 6.39 -11.34 1.10
C LEU A 117 5.05 -12.05 0.92
N ILE A 118 4.11 -11.44 0.21
CA ILE A 118 2.88 -12.11 -0.23
C ILE A 118 3.09 -12.52 -1.69
N ARG A 119 3.21 -13.84 -1.94
CA ARG A 119 3.53 -14.40 -3.27
C ARG A 119 2.57 -13.96 -4.36
N GLU A 120 1.29 -13.90 -4.04
CA GLU A 120 0.20 -13.59 -4.97
C GLU A 120 0.19 -12.12 -5.40
N CYS A 121 0.92 -11.25 -4.71
CA CYS A 121 1.04 -9.84 -5.08
C CYS A 121 2.00 -9.62 -6.25
N TYR A 122 1.67 -8.66 -7.11
CA TYR A 122 2.48 -8.27 -8.27
C TYR A 122 3.87 -7.76 -7.90
N ALA A 123 3.96 -7.00 -6.80
CA ALA A 123 5.23 -6.47 -6.30
C ALA A 123 5.26 -6.48 -4.77
N ASN A 124 6.48 -6.56 -4.23
CA ASN A 124 6.73 -6.58 -2.79
C ASN A 124 7.92 -5.67 -2.50
N PHE A 125 7.78 -4.77 -1.55
CA PHE A 125 8.79 -3.79 -1.16
C PHE A 125 9.15 -4.02 0.30
N GLU A 126 10.35 -4.53 0.55
CA GLU A 126 10.86 -4.75 1.89
C GLU A 126 11.30 -3.42 2.50
N CYS A 127 10.78 -3.11 3.67
CA CYS A 127 10.92 -1.79 4.28
C CYS A 127 11.48 -1.87 5.69
N ARG A 128 12.37 -0.93 6.01
CA ARG A 128 12.82 -0.64 7.38
C ARG A 128 12.39 0.76 7.80
N LEU A 129 12.03 0.90 9.06
CA LEU A 129 11.64 2.19 9.62
C LEU A 129 12.83 3.16 9.56
N ALA A 130 12.65 4.26 8.84
CA ALA A 130 13.66 5.29 8.66
C ALA A 130 13.52 6.42 9.67
N ASP A 131 12.26 6.79 10.02
CA ASP A 131 11.96 7.85 10.96
C ASP A 131 10.68 7.50 11.73
N ASP A 132 10.71 7.69 13.05
CA ASP A 132 9.62 7.38 14.00
C ASP A 132 9.06 8.61 14.71
N ARG A 133 9.61 9.81 14.46
CA ARG A 133 9.24 11.04 15.17
C ARG A 133 7.78 11.46 15.01
N LEU A 134 7.10 11.01 13.93
CA LEU A 134 5.72 11.35 13.63
C LEU A 134 4.73 10.22 14.00
N ILE A 135 5.20 9.13 14.61
CA ILE A 135 4.34 7.99 14.95
C ILE A 135 3.41 8.36 16.10
N ASP A 136 3.92 8.93 17.18
CA ASP A 136 3.12 9.19 18.38
C ASP A 136 2.07 10.30 18.16
N ASP A 137 2.38 11.32 17.35
CA ASP A 137 1.48 12.45 17.12
C ASP A 137 0.51 12.23 15.95
N TYR A 138 0.94 11.47 14.91
CA TYR A 138 0.19 11.38 13.65
C TYR A 138 0.01 9.96 13.15
N ASN A 139 0.46 8.93 13.86
CA ASN A 139 0.46 7.55 13.38
C ASN A 139 1.20 7.39 12.04
N PHE A 140 2.15 8.29 11.74
CA PHE A 140 2.81 8.39 10.45
C PHE A 140 4.19 7.76 10.51
N PHE A 141 4.36 6.67 9.77
CA PHE A 141 5.60 5.92 9.64
C PHE A 141 6.33 6.33 8.37
N ILE A 142 7.63 6.59 8.46
CA ILE A 142 8.48 6.82 7.29
C ILE A 142 9.36 5.59 7.08
N TRP A 143 9.11 4.90 5.98
CA TRP A 143 9.78 3.67 5.61
C TRP A 143 10.86 3.92 4.56
N LYS A 144 12.03 3.30 4.73
CA LYS A 144 13.04 3.16 3.67
C LYS A 144 12.85 1.80 3.00
N VAL A 145 12.62 1.80 1.70
CA VAL A 145 12.63 0.58 0.89
C VAL A 145 14.07 0.10 0.77
N VAL A 146 14.33 -1.13 1.22
CA VAL A 146 15.68 -1.74 1.24
C VAL A 146 15.84 -2.86 0.22
N LYS A 147 14.73 -3.37 -0.32
CA LYS A 147 14.68 -4.34 -1.41
C LYS A 147 13.31 -4.25 -2.11
N ALA A 148 13.30 -4.46 -3.40
CA ALA A 148 12.07 -4.47 -4.19
C ALA A 148 12.05 -5.69 -5.12
N HIS A 149 10.86 -6.32 -5.20
CA HIS A 149 10.56 -7.43 -6.09
C HIS A 149 9.34 -7.08 -6.92
N ALA A 150 9.34 -7.35 -8.20
CA ALA A 150 8.16 -7.15 -9.05
C ALA A 150 8.11 -8.21 -10.16
N ALA A 151 6.89 -8.60 -10.52
CA ALA A 151 6.68 -9.48 -11.66
C ALA A 151 7.11 -8.80 -12.97
N LEU A 152 7.66 -9.56 -13.90
CA LEU A 152 8.07 -9.05 -15.20
C LEU A 152 6.88 -8.76 -16.13
N SER A 153 5.75 -9.39 -15.89
CA SER A 153 4.54 -9.27 -16.70
C SER A 153 3.28 -9.34 -15.81
N PRO A 154 2.26 -8.57 -16.14
CA PRO A 154 2.19 -7.53 -17.19
C PRO A 154 3.05 -6.30 -16.84
N LYS A 155 3.53 -5.56 -17.84
CA LYS A 155 4.30 -4.32 -17.62
C LYS A 155 3.53 -3.28 -16.79
N TYR A 156 2.22 -3.25 -16.95
CA TYR A 156 1.29 -2.36 -16.24
C TYR A 156 0.20 -3.22 -15.59
N PRO A 157 0.32 -3.55 -14.29
CA PRO A 157 -0.68 -4.34 -13.58
C PRO A 157 -1.97 -3.54 -13.41
N LYS A 158 -3.10 -4.24 -13.36
CA LYS A 158 -4.37 -3.63 -12.96
C LYS A 158 -4.40 -3.50 -11.45
N THR A 159 -4.23 -2.28 -10.95
CA THR A 159 -4.24 -1.96 -9.52
C THR A 159 -5.62 -1.52 -9.05
N LEU A 160 -5.87 -1.66 -7.74
CA LEU A 160 -7.09 -1.27 -7.05
C LEU A 160 -6.92 0.12 -6.41
N HIS A 161 -7.93 0.97 -6.53
CA HIS A 161 -7.94 2.30 -5.94
C HIS A 161 -9.28 2.52 -5.23
N TYR A 162 -9.24 2.65 -3.90
CA TYR A 162 -10.46 2.77 -3.11
C TYR A 162 -11.03 4.20 -3.19
N THR A 163 -12.30 4.31 -3.56
CA THR A 163 -12.99 5.60 -3.70
C THR A 163 -14.00 5.89 -2.59
N GLY A 164 -14.11 4.98 -1.61
CA GLY A 164 -15.08 5.06 -0.51
C GLY A 164 -16.31 4.17 -0.77
N ASP A 165 -17.08 3.94 0.28
CA ASP A 165 -18.37 3.23 0.26
C ASP A 165 -18.31 1.81 -0.37
N GLY A 166 -17.19 1.09 -0.21
CA GLY A 166 -16.99 -0.24 -0.76
C GLY A 166 -16.71 -0.27 -2.28
N VAL A 167 -16.49 0.89 -2.90
CA VAL A 167 -16.24 1.01 -4.34
C VAL A 167 -14.76 1.15 -4.64
N PHE A 168 -14.29 0.41 -5.64
CA PHE A 168 -12.92 0.48 -6.15
C PHE A 168 -12.91 0.92 -7.61
N MET A 169 -12.01 1.85 -7.92
CA MET A 169 -11.59 2.12 -9.29
C MET A 169 -10.45 1.14 -9.63
N VAL A 170 -10.51 0.54 -10.80
CA VAL A 170 -9.42 -0.30 -11.33
C VAL A 170 -8.62 0.53 -12.33
N SER A 171 -7.28 0.48 -12.26
CA SER A 171 -6.42 1.18 -13.21
C SER A 171 -6.73 0.75 -14.64
N GLY A 172 -6.85 1.72 -15.55
CA GLY A 172 -7.27 1.51 -16.95
C GLY A 172 -6.11 1.48 -17.94
N GLY A 173 -6.38 1.96 -19.15
CA GLY A 173 -5.40 2.01 -20.24
C GLY A 173 -4.28 3.03 -19.99
N ASN A 174 -3.08 2.73 -20.50
CA ASN A 174 -1.91 3.58 -20.38
C ASN A 174 -1.75 4.49 -21.59
N ILE A 175 -1.44 5.76 -21.35
CA ILE A 175 -1.19 6.76 -22.39
C ILE A 175 0.23 7.27 -22.24
N SER A 176 1.08 7.06 -23.26
CA SER A 176 2.43 7.62 -23.26
C SER A 176 2.45 9.05 -23.82
N ARG A 177 3.10 9.93 -23.12
CA ARG A 177 3.42 11.31 -23.56
C ARG A 177 4.91 11.60 -23.44
N ARG A 178 5.75 10.55 -23.44
CA ARG A 178 7.21 10.63 -23.24
C ARG A 178 7.88 11.72 -24.08
N ARG A 179 7.42 11.90 -25.33
CA ARG A 179 7.98 12.91 -26.25
C ARG A 179 7.74 14.36 -25.84
N LEU A 180 6.81 14.61 -24.90
CA LEU A 180 6.51 15.95 -24.40
C LEU A 180 7.32 16.32 -23.15
N PHE A 181 7.99 15.34 -22.55
CA PHE A 181 8.86 15.55 -21.40
C PHE A 181 10.26 15.95 -21.86
N ARG A 182 10.92 16.82 -21.12
CA ARG A 182 12.33 17.08 -21.27
C ARG A 182 13.12 15.82 -20.87
N PRO A 183 14.25 15.49 -21.55
CA PRO A 183 15.01 14.28 -21.26
C PRO A 183 15.45 14.15 -19.81
N GLU A 184 15.81 15.27 -19.16
CA GLU A 184 16.24 15.33 -17.76
C GLU A 184 15.11 15.08 -16.74
N MET A 185 13.84 15.04 -17.19
CA MET A 185 12.65 14.77 -16.36
C MET A 185 12.15 13.32 -16.49
N LEU A 186 12.82 12.47 -17.26
CA LEU A 186 12.50 11.07 -17.51
C LEU A 186 13.50 10.16 -16.84
#